data_37333c27d9474d825d0b4b4b2e9337c5
#
_entry.id   37333c27d9474d825d0b4b4b2e9337c5
#
_cell.length_a   1.000
_cell.length_b   1.000
_cell.length_c   1.000
_cell.angle_alpha   90.00
_cell.angle_beta   90.00
_cell.angle_gamma   90.00
#
_symmetry.space_group_name_H-M   'P 1'
#
loop_
_entity.id
_entity.type
_entity.pdbx_description
1 polymer ?
#
loop_
_entity_poly.entity_id
_entity_poly.type
_entity_poly.pdbx_seq_one_letter_code
_entity_poly.pdbx_strand_id
1 'polypeptide(L)'
;IGCFLNIGEDHISPLEHDSFEDYLNCKIEFLTMCDKVIIYKQTDYYNEIVEKIKDKELITYGVTSDCDYYIKNITSHNDRITFDVVYNNTLENYYITMEGTFNVINATCAIIIAKLLGVSQENIQKGLSKTHVEGRMEKVEDQLGPIIIDYAHNKLSAEALYKSVKDTYKGKRVISIFGCPGNKGINRRKDMGTCAGLYADYIYLTSEDPGTKDVIDICSDIIKYIK
;
A
#
# COMPACT_ATOMS: atom_id res chain seq x y z
N ILE A 1 21.03 -1.60 1.59
CA ILE A 1 19.79 -2.43 1.69
C ILE A 1 18.75 -1.80 0.79
N GLY A 2 18.21 -2.56 -0.14
CA GLY A 2 17.05 -2.20 -0.95
C GLY A 2 15.80 -2.92 -0.46
N CYS A 3 14.61 -2.28 -0.58
CA CYS A 3 13.36 -2.89 -0.21
C CYS A 3 12.35 -2.77 -1.36
N PHE A 4 11.70 -3.87 -1.70
CA PHE A 4 10.65 -3.89 -2.70
C PHE A 4 9.37 -4.47 -2.10
N LEU A 5 8.34 -3.63 -1.99
CA LEU A 5 7.08 -4.01 -1.37
C LEU A 5 6.08 -4.49 -2.42
N ASN A 6 5.73 -3.60 -3.34
CA ASN A 6 4.79 -3.90 -4.42
C ASN A 6 5.02 -2.94 -5.60
N ILE A 7 4.40 -3.26 -6.72
CA ILE A 7 4.35 -2.41 -7.90
C ILE A 7 2.98 -2.55 -8.56
N GLY A 8 2.48 -1.47 -9.12
CA GLY A 8 1.28 -1.43 -9.94
C GLY A 8 1.44 -0.39 -11.03
N GLU A 9 0.56 -0.42 -12.02
CA GLU A 9 0.58 0.56 -13.10
C GLU A 9 0.37 1.98 -12.55
N ASP A 10 1.42 2.78 -12.56
CA ASP A 10 1.43 4.18 -12.16
C ASP A 10 2.63 4.89 -12.79
N HIS A 11 2.67 6.22 -12.73
CA HIS A 11 3.77 7.02 -13.26
C HIS A 11 4.05 6.85 -14.76
N ILE A 12 3.03 6.47 -15.55
CA ILE A 12 3.16 6.33 -17.00
C ILE A 12 2.58 7.59 -17.66
N SER A 13 3.46 8.47 -18.10
CA SER A 13 3.10 9.71 -18.77
C SER A 13 4.31 10.26 -19.53
N PRO A 14 4.12 11.17 -20.49
CA PRO A 14 5.23 11.77 -21.24
C PRO A 14 6.26 12.52 -20.39
N LEU A 15 5.94 12.80 -19.11
CA LEU A 15 6.82 13.50 -18.16
C LEU A 15 7.46 12.56 -17.14
N GLU A 16 7.12 11.26 -17.16
CA GLU A 16 7.57 10.30 -16.17
C GLU A 16 8.20 9.10 -16.88
N HIS A 17 7.47 8.00 -17.05
CA HIS A 17 7.93 6.78 -17.73
C HIS A 17 7.17 6.53 -19.02
N ASP A 18 7.87 6.13 -20.07
CA ASP A 18 7.29 5.83 -21.38
C ASP A 18 6.37 4.61 -21.37
N SER A 19 6.63 3.68 -20.46
CA SER A 19 5.87 2.44 -20.32
C SER A 19 5.95 1.87 -18.90
N PHE A 20 5.08 0.92 -18.58
CA PHE A 20 5.17 0.17 -17.33
C PHE A 20 6.48 -0.63 -17.23
N GLU A 21 6.96 -1.16 -18.34
CA GLU A 21 8.23 -1.90 -18.38
C GLU A 21 9.41 -0.97 -18.01
N ASP A 22 9.43 0.25 -18.54
CA ASP A 22 10.42 1.26 -18.18
C ASP A 22 10.36 1.59 -16.68
N TYR A 23 9.14 1.80 -16.14
CA TYR A 23 8.94 2.04 -14.71
C TYR A 23 9.43 0.85 -13.86
N LEU A 24 9.09 -0.38 -14.21
CA LEU A 24 9.55 -1.59 -13.51
C LEU A 24 11.09 -1.72 -13.57
N ASN A 25 11.68 -1.55 -14.76
CA ASN A 25 13.12 -1.65 -14.94
C ASN A 25 13.87 -0.59 -14.10
N CYS A 26 13.38 0.64 -14.03
CA CYS A 26 13.95 1.68 -13.17
C CYS A 26 13.95 1.27 -11.68
N LYS A 27 12.86 0.64 -11.20
CA LYS A 27 12.81 0.11 -9.83
C LYS A 27 13.77 -1.05 -9.61
N ILE A 28 13.91 -1.93 -10.59
CA ILE A 28 14.86 -3.05 -10.52
C ILE A 28 16.31 -2.53 -10.53
N GLU A 29 16.61 -1.54 -11.37
CA GLU A 29 17.94 -0.93 -11.41
C GLU A 29 18.36 -0.41 -10.04
N PHE A 30 17.46 0.28 -9.32
CA PHE A 30 17.73 0.68 -7.94
C PHE A 30 18.12 -0.52 -7.05
N LEU A 31 17.44 -1.66 -7.18
CA LEU A 31 17.76 -2.86 -6.39
C LEU A 31 19.14 -3.44 -6.74
N THR A 32 19.56 -3.33 -8.00
CA THR A 32 20.91 -3.80 -8.41
C THR A 32 22.04 -3.01 -7.77
N MET A 33 21.78 -1.77 -7.32
CA MET A 33 22.74 -0.94 -6.58
C MET A 33 22.90 -1.34 -5.11
N CYS A 34 22.06 -2.26 -4.62
CA CYS A 34 22.03 -2.70 -3.23
C CYS A 34 22.75 -4.05 -3.08
N ASP A 35 23.50 -4.24 -2.00
CA ASP A 35 24.13 -5.54 -1.70
C ASP A 35 23.10 -6.55 -1.17
N LYS A 36 22.10 -6.05 -0.44
CA LYS A 36 21.05 -6.85 0.19
C LYS A 36 19.68 -6.31 -0.20
N VAL A 37 18.78 -7.20 -0.62
CA VAL A 37 17.41 -6.84 -1.05
C VAL A 37 16.38 -7.57 -0.21
N ILE A 38 15.43 -6.84 0.34
CA ILE A 38 14.25 -7.33 1.04
C ILE A 38 13.07 -7.23 0.06
N ILE A 39 12.38 -8.35 -0.22
CA ILE A 39 11.29 -8.37 -1.18
C ILE A 39 10.04 -9.03 -0.61
N TYR A 40 8.87 -8.42 -0.81
CA TYR A 40 7.58 -9.05 -0.57
C TYR A 40 7.29 -10.10 -1.63
N LYS A 41 7.18 -11.36 -1.22
CA LYS A 41 7.10 -12.50 -2.16
C LYS A 41 5.82 -12.54 -2.98
N GLN A 42 4.72 -11.99 -2.48
CA GLN A 42 3.44 -11.92 -3.18
C GLN A 42 3.30 -10.64 -4.04
N THR A 43 4.40 -9.90 -4.28
CA THR A 43 4.36 -8.79 -5.23
C THR A 43 4.22 -9.29 -6.66
N ASP A 44 3.54 -8.52 -7.50
CA ASP A 44 3.53 -8.78 -8.93
C ASP A 44 4.97 -8.72 -9.48
N TYR A 45 5.24 -9.46 -10.55
CA TYR A 45 6.58 -9.54 -11.18
C TYR A 45 7.70 -10.09 -10.29
N TYR A 46 7.39 -10.76 -9.17
CA TYR A 46 8.38 -11.31 -8.25
C TYR A 46 9.49 -12.09 -8.95
N ASN A 47 9.13 -13.05 -9.81
CA ASN A 47 10.10 -13.92 -10.49
C ASN A 47 11.02 -13.13 -11.41
N GLU A 48 10.51 -12.15 -12.13
CA GLU A 48 11.27 -11.28 -13.01
C GLU A 48 12.26 -10.43 -12.23
N ILE A 49 11.81 -9.83 -11.12
CA ILE A 49 12.64 -9.02 -10.23
C ILE A 49 13.78 -9.87 -9.68
N VAL A 50 13.47 -11.04 -9.13
CA VAL A 50 14.47 -11.93 -8.50
C VAL A 50 15.51 -12.40 -9.50
N GLU A 51 15.14 -12.71 -10.74
CA GLU A 51 16.09 -13.11 -11.79
C GLU A 51 17.09 -11.97 -12.11
N LYS A 52 16.64 -10.72 -12.08
CA LYS A 52 17.48 -9.54 -12.35
C LYS A 52 18.47 -9.21 -11.21
N ILE A 53 18.16 -9.65 -9.98
CA ILE A 53 18.96 -9.39 -8.79
C ILE A 53 19.57 -10.67 -8.17
N LYS A 54 19.71 -11.73 -8.95
CA LYS A 54 20.19 -13.06 -8.49
C LYS A 54 21.58 -13.07 -7.87
N ASP A 55 22.39 -12.06 -8.13
CA ASP A 55 23.70 -11.84 -7.55
C ASP A 55 23.68 -11.14 -6.17
N LYS A 56 22.50 -10.75 -5.70
CA LYS A 56 22.31 -10.03 -4.43
C LYS A 56 21.93 -10.97 -3.29
N GLU A 57 22.24 -10.58 -2.06
CA GLU A 57 21.70 -11.25 -0.89
C GLU A 57 20.20 -10.96 -0.79
N LEU A 58 19.37 -12.00 -1.02
CA LEU A 58 17.92 -11.88 -1.04
C LEU A 58 17.31 -12.30 0.29
N ILE A 59 16.43 -11.47 0.83
CA ILE A 59 15.57 -11.76 1.99
C ILE A 59 14.12 -11.64 1.54
N THR A 60 13.39 -12.74 1.65
CA THR A 60 11.98 -12.80 1.28
C THR A 60 11.08 -12.68 2.50
N TYR A 61 9.95 -11.98 2.36
CA TYR A 61 8.92 -11.98 3.38
C TYR A 61 7.52 -12.04 2.76
N GLY A 62 6.55 -12.53 3.51
CA GLY A 62 5.18 -12.67 3.01
C GLY A 62 4.30 -13.55 3.86
N VAL A 63 3.14 -13.91 3.30
CA VAL A 63 2.09 -14.69 3.99
C VAL A 63 2.12 -16.18 3.65
N THR A 64 3.18 -16.66 3.04
CA THR A 64 3.40 -18.08 2.73
C THR A 64 4.62 -18.61 3.47
N SER A 65 4.58 -19.87 3.91
CA SER A 65 5.58 -20.46 4.80
C SER A 65 6.95 -20.71 4.14
N ASP A 66 7.08 -20.46 2.86
CA ASP A 66 8.30 -20.57 2.07
C ASP A 66 9.07 -19.25 1.95
N CYS A 67 8.70 -18.24 2.76
CA CYS A 67 9.43 -16.99 2.94
C CYS A 67 10.42 -17.11 4.10
N ASP A 68 11.54 -16.37 4.04
CA ASP A 68 12.47 -16.26 5.17
C ASP A 68 11.78 -15.66 6.41
N TYR A 69 10.93 -14.65 6.20
CA TYR A 69 10.06 -14.08 7.23
C TYR A 69 8.59 -14.36 6.87
N TYR A 70 8.01 -15.31 7.55
CA TYR A 70 6.63 -15.75 7.33
C TYR A 70 5.66 -15.05 8.26
N ILE A 71 4.72 -14.30 7.70
CA ILE A 71 3.66 -13.59 8.41
C ILE A 71 2.44 -14.51 8.53
N LYS A 72 1.92 -14.66 9.74
CA LYS A 72 0.70 -15.44 10.00
C LYS A 72 -0.14 -14.85 11.12
N ASN A 73 -1.33 -15.44 11.36
CA ASN A 73 -2.24 -15.07 12.45
C ASN A 73 -2.57 -13.58 12.51
N ILE A 74 -2.78 -12.95 11.33
CA ILE A 74 -3.18 -11.54 11.26
C ILE A 74 -4.60 -11.40 11.78
N THR A 75 -4.78 -10.62 12.86
CA THR A 75 -6.08 -10.40 13.50
C THR A 75 -6.30 -8.92 13.76
N SER A 76 -7.38 -8.37 13.18
CA SER A 76 -7.79 -6.99 13.42
C SER A 76 -8.63 -6.88 14.69
N HIS A 77 -8.28 -5.93 15.55
CA HIS A 77 -9.01 -5.50 16.73
C HIS A 77 -9.44 -4.05 16.57
N ASN A 78 -10.23 -3.54 17.49
CA ASN A 78 -10.75 -2.16 17.41
C ASN A 78 -9.65 -1.08 17.42
N ASP A 79 -8.52 -1.35 18.07
CA ASP A 79 -7.44 -0.38 18.33
C ASP A 79 -6.08 -0.79 17.75
N ARG A 80 -5.99 -2.01 17.20
CA ARG A 80 -4.72 -2.55 16.70
C ARG A 80 -4.92 -3.74 15.76
N ILE A 81 -3.87 -4.07 15.02
CA ILE A 81 -3.76 -5.33 14.28
C ILE A 81 -2.62 -6.13 14.90
N THR A 82 -2.91 -7.33 15.37
CA THR A 82 -1.89 -8.28 15.86
C THR A 82 -1.51 -9.25 14.75
N PHE A 83 -0.25 -9.67 14.74
CA PHE A 83 0.27 -10.65 13.79
C PHE A 83 1.53 -11.32 14.33
N ASP A 84 1.83 -12.47 13.77
CA ASP A 84 3.03 -13.22 14.09
C ASP A 84 3.99 -13.18 12.91
N VAL A 85 5.28 -13.12 13.20
CA VAL A 85 6.37 -13.28 12.23
C VAL A 85 7.21 -14.47 12.64
N VAL A 86 7.38 -15.44 11.74
CA VAL A 86 8.27 -16.58 11.93
C VAL A 86 9.55 -16.37 11.14
N TYR A 87 10.68 -16.42 11.80
CA TYR A 87 12.01 -16.34 11.21
C TYR A 87 12.96 -17.30 11.93
N ASN A 88 13.72 -18.11 11.20
CA ASN A 88 14.63 -19.13 11.75
C ASN A 88 13.97 -20.02 12.82
N ASN A 89 12.75 -20.51 12.55
CA ASN A 89 11.92 -21.30 13.47
C ASN A 89 11.56 -20.59 14.80
N THR A 90 11.83 -19.30 14.92
CA THR A 90 11.42 -18.47 16.05
C THR A 90 10.16 -17.71 15.70
N LEU A 91 9.15 -17.81 16.57
CA LEU A 91 7.90 -17.07 16.43
C LEU A 91 7.97 -15.82 17.30
N GLU A 92 7.74 -14.68 16.69
CA GLU A 92 7.66 -13.39 17.37
C GLU A 92 6.28 -12.77 17.15
N ASN A 93 5.67 -12.27 18.22
CA ASN A 93 4.37 -11.59 18.15
C ASN A 93 4.59 -10.08 18.03
N TYR A 94 3.82 -9.44 17.16
CA TYR A 94 3.83 -8.01 16.96
C TYR A 94 2.41 -7.44 16.89
N TYR A 95 2.29 -6.14 17.08
CA TYR A 95 1.08 -5.39 16.76
C TYR A 95 1.42 -4.00 16.20
N ILE A 96 0.52 -3.49 15.40
CA ILE A 96 0.51 -2.11 14.90
C ILE A 96 -0.80 -1.43 15.28
N THR A 97 -0.79 -0.12 15.45
CA THR A 97 -1.98 0.70 15.73
C THR A 97 -2.59 1.33 14.48
N MET A 98 -1.88 1.26 13.35
CA MET A 98 -2.40 1.70 12.05
C MET A 98 -3.44 0.70 11.54
N GLU A 99 -4.57 1.20 11.05
CA GLU A 99 -5.59 0.39 10.39
C GLU A 99 -5.11 -0.11 9.02
N GLY A 100 -5.77 -1.15 8.48
CA GLY A 100 -5.45 -1.73 7.18
C GLY A 100 -4.43 -2.87 7.26
N THR A 101 -4.85 -4.08 6.86
CA THR A 101 -4.00 -5.29 6.89
C THR A 101 -2.77 -5.17 5.99
N PHE A 102 -2.80 -4.32 4.95
CA PHE A 102 -1.63 -4.01 4.13
C PHE A 102 -0.50 -3.35 4.94
N ASN A 103 -0.82 -2.66 6.04
CA ASN A 103 0.20 -2.08 6.92
C ASN A 103 0.98 -3.16 7.70
N VAL A 104 0.47 -4.39 7.82
CA VAL A 104 1.23 -5.52 8.36
C VAL A 104 2.41 -5.86 7.44
N ILE A 105 2.20 -5.83 6.12
CA ILE A 105 3.25 -6.07 5.14
C ILE A 105 4.33 -4.98 5.24
N ASN A 106 3.92 -3.71 5.31
CA ASN A 106 4.82 -2.57 5.46
C ASN A 106 5.61 -2.66 6.79
N ALA A 107 4.92 -2.96 7.89
CA ALA A 107 5.53 -3.14 9.21
C ALA A 107 6.53 -4.29 9.22
N THR A 108 6.24 -5.42 8.56
CA THR A 108 7.16 -6.56 8.49
C THR A 108 8.44 -6.19 7.76
N CYS A 109 8.38 -5.43 6.68
CA CYS A 109 9.57 -4.90 6.03
C CYS A 109 10.41 -4.05 7.00
N ALA A 110 9.76 -3.16 7.76
CA ALA A 110 10.44 -2.34 8.77
C ALA A 110 11.04 -3.18 9.91
N ILE A 111 10.35 -4.24 10.36
CA ILE A 111 10.85 -5.21 11.35
C ILE A 111 12.15 -5.85 10.83
N ILE A 112 12.17 -6.32 9.59
CA ILE A 112 13.35 -6.95 8.99
C ILE A 112 14.54 -5.99 8.98
N ILE A 113 14.33 -4.76 8.50
CA ILE A 113 15.38 -3.73 8.49
C ILE A 113 15.92 -3.49 9.90
N ALA A 114 15.04 -3.29 10.87
CA ALA A 114 15.42 -3.02 12.25
C ALA A 114 16.20 -4.20 12.87
N LYS A 115 15.80 -5.46 12.58
CA LYS A 115 16.53 -6.67 13.01
C LYS A 115 17.92 -6.75 12.38
N LEU A 116 18.06 -6.44 11.09
CA LEU A 116 19.35 -6.39 10.40
C LEU A 116 20.28 -5.33 11.00
N LEU A 117 19.72 -4.27 11.56
CA LEU A 117 20.45 -3.22 12.28
C LEU A 117 20.70 -3.53 13.77
N GLY A 118 20.31 -4.73 14.24
CA GLY A 118 20.54 -5.17 15.61
C GLY A 118 19.58 -4.59 16.65
N VAL A 119 18.43 -4.05 16.22
CA VAL A 119 17.40 -3.52 17.15
C VAL A 119 16.68 -4.69 17.81
N SER A 120 16.51 -4.63 19.13
CA SER A 120 15.80 -5.66 19.89
C SER A 120 14.30 -5.70 19.56
N GLN A 121 13.67 -6.88 19.69
CA GLN A 121 12.24 -7.05 19.47
C GLN A 121 11.40 -6.08 20.29
N GLU A 122 11.75 -5.85 21.56
CA GLU A 122 11.06 -4.90 22.43
C GLU A 122 11.07 -3.46 21.85
N ASN A 123 12.23 -3.01 21.38
CA ASN A 123 12.37 -1.68 20.79
C ASN A 123 11.65 -1.57 19.43
N ILE A 124 11.67 -2.63 18.62
CA ILE A 124 10.89 -2.72 17.39
C ILE A 124 9.39 -2.58 17.72
N GLN A 125 8.88 -3.36 18.67
CA GLN A 125 7.47 -3.29 19.07
C GLN A 125 7.09 -1.91 19.62
N LYS A 126 7.98 -1.29 20.41
CA LYS A 126 7.78 0.06 20.92
C LYS A 126 7.72 1.11 19.81
N GLY A 127 8.51 0.93 18.76
CA GLY A 127 8.44 1.76 17.55
C GLY A 127 7.11 1.58 16.83
N LEU A 128 6.75 0.35 16.51
CA LEU A 128 5.51 0.01 15.80
C LEU A 128 4.25 0.52 16.50
N SER A 129 4.20 0.42 17.84
CA SER A 129 3.05 0.87 18.62
C SER A 129 2.86 2.40 18.65
N LYS A 130 3.88 3.15 18.24
CA LYS A 130 3.85 4.62 18.20
C LYS A 130 3.80 5.16 16.77
N THR A 131 3.93 4.28 15.78
CA THR A 131 3.93 4.69 14.38
C THR A 131 2.56 5.21 14.00
N HIS A 132 2.54 6.45 13.56
CA HIS A 132 1.42 7.12 12.94
C HIS A 132 1.95 7.83 11.68
N VAL A 133 1.23 7.72 10.58
CA VAL A 133 1.57 8.41 9.34
C VAL A 133 0.33 9.19 8.89
N GLU A 134 0.45 10.51 8.90
CA GLU A 134 -0.63 11.40 8.45
C GLU A 134 -1.06 11.04 7.02
N GLY A 135 -2.37 11.04 6.80
CA GLY A 135 -2.94 10.67 5.49
C GLY A 135 -2.72 9.21 5.08
N ARG A 136 -2.48 8.29 6.01
CA ARG A 136 -2.38 6.84 5.76
C ARG A 136 -3.29 6.08 6.73
N MET A 137 -4.51 5.74 6.29
CA MET A 137 -5.55 5.16 7.14
C MET A 137 -5.74 5.98 8.43
N GLU A 138 -5.55 7.29 8.34
CA GLU A 138 -5.73 8.20 9.46
C GLU A 138 -7.21 8.30 9.80
N LYS A 139 -7.53 7.98 11.06
CA LYS A 139 -8.90 7.94 11.53
C LYS A 139 -9.22 9.18 12.36
N VAL A 140 -10.25 9.90 11.94
CA VAL A 140 -10.84 11.00 12.69
C VAL A 140 -12.24 10.59 13.11
N GLU A 141 -12.53 10.63 14.41
CA GLU A 141 -13.87 10.33 14.93
C GLU A 141 -14.77 11.56 14.82
N ASP A 142 -15.95 11.35 14.25
CA ASP A 142 -17.02 12.35 14.15
C ASP A 142 -18.34 11.79 14.64
N GLN A 143 -19.29 12.66 14.94
CA GLN A 143 -20.65 12.27 15.42
C GLN A 143 -21.42 11.42 14.39
N LEU A 144 -21.14 11.58 13.10
CA LEU A 144 -21.77 10.84 12.00
C LEU A 144 -21.07 9.50 11.71
N GLY A 145 -19.89 9.28 12.29
CA GLY A 145 -19.08 8.09 12.12
C GLY A 145 -17.62 8.41 11.83
N PRO A 146 -16.77 7.39 11.69
CA PRO A 146 -15.35 7.60 11.43
C PRO A 146 -15.10 8.19 10.04
N ILE A 147 -14.22 9.15 9.97
CA ILE A 147 -13.65 9.68 8.73
C ILE A 147 -12.27 9.06 8.56
N ILE A 148 -12.04 8.39 7.43
CA ILE A 148 -10.74 7.81 7.09
C ILE A 148 -10.07 8.69 6.06
N ILE A 149 -8.88 9.17 6.37
CA ILE A 149 -8.05 9.97 5.46
C ILE A 149 -6.91 9.09 4.97
N ASP A 150 -6.82 8.93 3.65
CA ASP A 150 -5.77 8.12 3.03
C ASP A 150 -5.28 8.73 1.71
N TYR A 151 -4.04 8.49 1.38
CA TYR A 151 -3.39 8.98 0.16
C TYR A 151 -3.54 8.02 -1.04
N ALA A 152 -4.45 7.07 -0.97
CA ALA A 152 -4.72 6.14 -2.08
C ALA A 152 -5.10 6.93 -3.35
N HIS A 153 -4.35 6.72 -4.45
CA HIS A 153 -4.50 7.51 -5.66
C HIS A 153 -4.31 6.69 -6.96
N ASN A 154 -4.11 5.38 -6.84
CA ASN A 154 -4.03 4.45 -7.97
C ASN A 154 -4.83 3.18 -7.65
N LYS A 155 -5.00 2.30 -8.64
CA LYS A 155 -5.83 1.10 -8.52
C LYS A 155 -5.46 0.25 -7.31
N LEU A 156 -4.16 -0.07 -7.16
CA LEU A 156 -3.69 -0.98 -6.10
C LEU A 156 -4.01 -0.42 -4.70
N SER A 157 -3.69 0.85 -4.47
CA SER A 157 -3.92 1.49 -3.18
C SER A 157 -5.42 1.71 -2.91
N ALA A 158 -6.20 2.10 -3.92
CA ALA A 158 -7.65 2.30 -3.79
C ALA A 158 -8.36 0.98 -3.45
N GLU A 159 -8.05 -0.12 -4.16
CA GLU A 159 -8.63 -1.43 -3.84
C GLU A 159 -8.29 -1.88 -2.42
N ALA A 160 -7.04 -1.72 -1.99
CA ALA A 160 -6.61 -2.09 -0.65
C ALA A 160 -7.33 -1.26 0.43
N LEU A 161 -7.46 0.07 0.21
CA LEU A 161 -8.19 0.98 1.09
C LEU A 161 -9.67 0.57 1.22
N TYR A 162 -10.39 0.47 0.09
CA TYR A 162 -11.81 0.15 0.12
C TYR A 162 -12.11 -1.23 0.73
N LYS A 163 -11.30 -2.24 0.41
CA LYS A 163 -11.43 -3.57 1.02
C LYS A 163 -11.24 -3.50 2.53
N SER A 164 -10.19 -2.81 2.99
CA SER A 164 -9.94 -2.63 4.42
C SER A 164 -11.10 -1.91 5.13
N VAL A 165 -11.63 -0.84 4.53
CA VAL A 165 -12.78 -0.11 5.08
C VAL A 165 -14.03 -1.01 5.15
N LYS A 166 -14.35 -1.76 4.08
CA LYS A 166 -15.50 -2.68 4.08
C LYS A 166 -15.35 -3.82 5.10
N ASP A 167 -14.14 -4.33 5.29
CA ASP A 167 -13.87 -5.39 6.27
C ASP A 167 -13.96 -4.90 7.71
N THR A 168 -13.46 -3.69 7.97
CA THR A 168 -13.46 -3.09 9.31
C THR A 168 -14.86 -2.58 9.69
N TYR A 169 -15.57 -1.92 8.76
CA TYR A 169 -16.85 -1.26 9.00
C TYR A 169 -18.01 -2.01 8.33
N LYS A 170 -18.14 -3.31 8.58
CA LYS A 170 -19.17 -4.18 7.99
C LYS A 170 -20.56 -3.63 8.14
N GLY A 171 -21.32 -3.60 7.04
CA GLY A 171 -22.70 -3.14 7.00
C GLY A 171 -22.90 -1.62 7.10
N LYS A 172 -21.83 -0.84 7.17
CA LYS A 172 -21.89 0.62 7.10
C LYS A 172 -21.87 1.10 5.65
N ARG A 173 -22.56 2.22 5.40
CA ARG A 173 -22.46 2.93 4.12
C ARG A 173 -21.10 3.61 4.00
N VAL A 174 -20.51 3.51 2.82
CA VAL A 174 -19.22 4.15 2.50
C VAL A 174 -19.47 5.39 1.65
N ILE A 175 -19.05 6.53 2.15
CA ILE A 175 -19.05 7.80 1.42
C ILE A 175 -17.61 8.06 0.99
N SER A 176 -17.39 8.17 -0.31
CA SER A 176 -16.05 8.43 -0.88
C SER A 176 -15.95 9.86 -1.39
N ILE A 177 -14.87 10.54 -1.03
CA ILE A 177 -14.58 11.90 -1.49
C ILE A 177 -13.17 11.89 -2.06
N PHE A 178 -13.01 12.16 -3.36
CA PHE A 178 -11.70 12.16 -4.01
C PHE A 178 -11.68 12.99 -5.28
N GLY A 179 -10.49 13.31 -5.77
CA GLY A 179 -10.22 13.90 -7.07
C GLY A 179 -9.18 13.11 -7.82
N CYS A 180 -8.81 13.58 -9.00
CA CYS A 180 -7.67 13.10 -9.77
C CYS A 180 -6.94 14.28 -10.42
N PRO A 181 -5.62 14.17 -10.66
CA PRO A 181 -4.85 15.24 -11.26
C PRO A 181 -5.22 15.48 -12.73
N GLY A 182 -4.98 16.72 -13.17
CA GLY A 182 -5.31 17.14 -14.54
C GLY A 182 -4.29 16.74 -15.60
N ASN A 183 -3.01 16.95 -15.32
CA ASN A 183 -1.95 16.86 -16.34
C ASN A 183 -1.06 15.62 -16.21
N LYS A 184 -1.24 14.79 -15.17
CA LYS A 184 -0.46 13.57 -14.90
C LYS A 184 -1.37 12.45 -14.45
N GLY A 185 -0.92 11.20 -14.51
CA GLY A 185 -1.65 10.04 -14.00
C GLY A 185 -3.08 9.94 -14.53
N ILE A 186 -3.32 10.16 -15.83
CA ILE A 186 -4.68 10.17 -16.42
C ILE A 186 -5.39 8.84 -16.24
N ASN A 187 -4.66 7.72 -16.24
CA ASN A 187 -5.16 6.38 -15.97
C ASN A 187 -5.82 6.27 -14.57
N ARG A 188 -5.40 7.08 -13.61
CA ARG A 188 -5.98 7.13 -12.25
C ARG A 188 -7.47 7.48 -12.26
N ARG A 189 -7.96 8.26 -13.24
CA ARG A 189 -9.38 8.58 -13.37
C ARG A 189 -10.23 7.33 -13.56
N LYS A 190 -9.76 6.41 -14.43
CA LYS A 190 -10.39 5.11 -14.65
C LYS A 190 -10.31 4.23 -13.39
N ASP A 191 -9.14 4.14 -12.80
CA ASP A 191 -8.88 3.27 -11.66
C ASP A 191 -9.70 3.68 -10.44
N MET A 192 -9.62 4.97 -10.07
CA MET A 192 -10.35 5.52 -8.94
C MET A 192 -11.88 5.47 -9.15
N GLY A 193 -12.35 5.84 -10.35
CA GLY A 193 -13.78 5.75 -10.70
C GLY A 193 -14.30 4.32 -10.61
N THR A 194 -13.56 3.35 -11.15
CA THR A 194 -13.94 1.93 -11.09
C THR A 194 -13.96 1.41 -9.65
N CYS A 195 -12.93 1.70 -8.87
CA CYS A 195 -12.87 1.27 -7.47
C CYS A 195 -14.01 1.92 -6.65
N ALA A 196 -14.21 3.22 -6.78
CA ALA A 196 -15.28 3.91 -6.06
C ALA A 196 -16.66 3.35 -6.43
N GLY A 197 -16.93 3.10 -7.71
CA GLY A 197 -18.20 2.51 -8.18
C GLY A 197 -18.46 1.11 -7.61
N LEU A 198 -17.41 0.32 -7.36
CA LEU A 198 -17.55 -1.03 -6.80
C LEU A 198 -17.79 -1.05 -5.27
N TYR A 199 -17.26 -0.07 -4.55
CA TYR A 199 -17.20 -0.15 -3.08
C TYR A 199 -17.94 0.95 -2.34
N ALA A 200 -18.14 2.14 -2.94
CA ALA A 200 -18.79 3.26 -2.28
C ALA A 200 -20.30 3.30 -2.55
N ASP A 201 -21.06 3.70 -1.53
CA ASP A 201 -22.50 3.92 -1.65
C ASP A 201 -22.83 5.35 -2.14
N TYR A 202 -21.95 6.31 -1.84
CA TYR A 202 -21.98 7.69 -2.31
C TYR A 202 -20.61 8.17 -2.71
N ILE A 203 -20.53 8.92 -3.79
CA ILE A 203 -19.27 9.42 -4.34
C ILE A 203 -19.38 10.93 -4.56
N TYR A 204 -18.47 11.68 -3.94
CA TYR A 204 -18.29 13.10 -4.16
C TYR A 204 -16.95 13.32 -4.86
N LEU A 205 -17.00 13.90 -6.05
CA LEU A 205 -15.81 14.25 -6.81
C LEU A 205 -15.43 15.70 -6.53
N THR A 206 -14.14 15.93 -6.34
CA THR A 206 -13.59 17.25 -6.03
C THR A 206 -12.30 17.52 -6.80
N SER A 207 -11.72 18.69 -6.61
CA SER A 207 -10.44 19.07 -7.19
C SER A 207 -9.28 18.40 -6.47
N GLU A 208 -8.33 17.86 -7.24
CA GLU A 208 -7.00 17.44 -6.79
C GLU A 208 -6.00 17.82 -7.88
N ASP A 209 -5.10 18.76 -7.62
CA ASP A 209 -4.04 19.21 -8.54
C ASP A 209 -4.49 19.27 -10.03
N PRO A 210 -5.48 20.10 -10.39
CA PRO A 210 -6.06 20.09 -11.73
C PRO A 210 -5.10 20.59 -12.81
N GLY A 211 -4.01 21.28 -12.42
CA GLY A 211 -3.06 21.88 -13.35
C GLY A 211 -3.77 22.88 -14.25
N THR A 212 -3.70 22.65 -15.56
CA THR A 212 -4.35 23.51 -16.58
C THR A 212 -5.72 22.99 -17.05
N LYS A 213 -6.21 21.88 -16.47
CA LYS A 213 -7.49 21.27 -16.86
C LYS A 213 -8.64 21.80 -16.03
N ASP A 214 -9.82 21.86 -16.63
CA ASP A 214 -11.03 22.16 -15.90
C ASP A 214 -11.39 21.01 -14.97
N VAL A 215 -11.76 21.33 -13.74
CA VAL A 215 -12.14 20.33 -12.71
C VAL A 215 -13.38 19.54 -13.15
N ILE A 216 -14.33 20.19 -13.83
CA ILE A 216 -15.55 19.54 -14.32
C ILE A 216 -15.24 18.50 -15.38
N ASP A 217 -14.27 18.80 -16.27
CA ASP A 217 -13.82 17.84 -17.28
C ASP A 217 -13.16 16.61 -16.63
N ILE A 218 -12.33 16.83 -15.61
CA ILE A 218 -11.71 15.74 -14.85
C ILE A 218 -12.77 14.88 -14.16
N CYS A 219 -13.73 15.51 -13.48
CA CYS A 219 -14.83 14.79 -12.84
C CYS A 219 -15.68 14.02 -13.85
N SER A 220 -15.97 14.63 -15.00
CA SER A 220 -16.72 13.99 -16.09
C SER A 220 -15.99 12.75 -16.64
N ASP A 221 -14.67 12.79 -16.72
CA ASP A 221 -13.88 11.63 -17.10
C ASP A 221 -13.95 10.50 -16.06
N ILE A 222 -13.89 10.83 -14.77
CA ILE A 222 -14.01 9.85 -13.68
C ILE A 222 -15.40 9.18 -13.71
N ILE A 223 -16.47 9.96 -13.88
CA ILE A 223 -17.87 9.49 -13.89
C ILE A 223 -18.09 8.40 -14.94
N LYS A 224 -17.40 8.43 -16.09
CA LYS A 224 -17.51 7.40 -17.14
C LYS A 224 -17.21 5.98 -16.64
N TYR A 225 -16.46 5.85 -15.57
CA TYR A 225 -16.01 4.58 -15.00
C TYR A 225 -16.72 4.17 -13.70
N ILE A 226 -17.58 5.04 -13.16
CA ILE A 226 -18.44 4.72 -12.02
C ILE A 226 -19.65 3.93 -12.56
N LYS A 227 -19.81 2.71 -12.08
CA LYS A 227 -20.92 1.82 -12.48
C LYS A 227 -21.83 1.54 -11.29
#